data_e0c0e2357c945221c8b8e4ca8ffd36da
#
_entry.id   e0c0e2357c945221c8b8e4ca8ffd36da
#
_cell.length_a   1.000
_cell.length_b   1.000
_cell.length_c   1.000
_cell.angle_alpha   90.00
_cell.angle_beta   90.00
_cell.angle_gamma   90.00
#
_symmetry.space_group_name_H-M   'P 1'
#
loop_
_entity.id
_entity.type
_entity.pdbx_description
1 polymer ?
#
loop_
_entity_poly.entity_id
_entity_poly.type
_entity_poly.pdbx_seq_one_letter_code
_entity_poly.pdbx_strand_id
1 'polypeptide(L)'
;MIKHVVCHRSRDKAEAYKIAPMLNALMGKVPSLRSMETGIDFMDSVRAYHMVLIATFDDRAGLDEYATHPEHMKVKEYIHSVLESSVSVDFEC
;
A
#
# COMPACT_ATOMS: atom_id res chain seq x y z
N MET A 1 -11.93 -13.24 4.64
CA MET A 1 -10.77 -12.35 4.74
C MET A 1 -10.75 -11.42 3.53
N ILE A 2 -10.22 -10.22 3.70
CA ILE A 2 -10.11 -9.23 2.63
C ILE A 2 -8.65 -9.08 2.23
N LYS A 3 -8.40 -9.05 0.93
CA LYS A 3 -7.11 -8.63 0.36
C LYS A 3 -7.26 -7.29 -0.33
N HIS A 4 -6.40 -6.37 0.04
CA HIS A 4 -6.30 -5.02 -0.51
C HIS A 4 -4.99 -4.95 -1.28
N VAL A 5 -5.07 -4.84 -2.60
CA VAL A 5 -3.90 -4.82 -3.48
C VAL A 5 -3.83 -3.47 -4.15
N VAL A 6 -2.71 -2.78 -3.99
CA VAL A 6 -2.50 -1.46 -4.61
C VAL A 6 -1.15 -1.46 -5.32
N CYS A 7 -1.14 -0.93 -6.53
CA CYS A 7 0.10 -0.68 -7.27
C CYS A 7 0.31 0.83 -7.35
N HIS A 8 1.49 1.29 -7.01
CA HIS A 8 1.86 2.70 -7.06
C HIS A 8 2.89 2.95 -8.16
N ARG A 9 2.71 4.07 -8.86
CA ARG A 9 3.73 4.66 -9.72
C ARG A 9 4.04 6.05 -9.18
N SER A 10 5.26 6.26 -8.72
CA SER A 10 5.74 7.56 -8.24
C SER A 10 6.43 8.31 -9.39
N ARG A 11 6.64 9.61 -9.21
CA ARG A 11 7.37 10.42 -10.22
C ARG A 11 8.78 9.89 -10.43
N ASP A 12 9.38 9.36 -9.37
CA ASP A 12 10.70 8.75 -9.41
C ASP A 12 10.57 7.37 -8.75
N LYS A 13 11.03 6.32 -9.42
CA LYS A 13 10.98 4.95 -8.89
C LYS A 13 11.72 4.81 -7.55
N ALA A 14 12.74 5.63 -7.31
CA ALA A 14 13.48 5.63 -6.04
C ALA A 14 12.56 5.83 -4.83
N GLU A 15 11.41 6.51 -5.00
CA GLU A 15 10.45 6.71 -3.93
C GLU A 15 9.86 5.38 -3.42
N ALA A 16 9.77 4.35 -4.27
CA ALA A 16 9.27 3.05 -3.86
C ALA A 16 10.10 2.44 -2.72
N TYR A 17 11.40 2.67 -2.72
CA TYR A 17 12.31 2.16 -1.69
C TYR A 17 12.14 2.88 -0.35
N LYS A 18 11.57 4.07 -0.35
CA LYS A 18 11.21 4.82 0.86
C LYS A 18 9.81 4.42 1.35
N ILE A 19 8.87 4.27 0.43
CA ILE A 19 7.47 3.98 0.73
C ILE A 19 7.29 2.56 1.29
N ALA A 20 7.98 1.57 0.72
CA ALA A 20 7.84 0.18 1.15
C ALA A 20 8.10 -0.01 2.66
N PRO A 21 9.21 0.49 3.24
CA PRO A 21 9.41 0.40 4.69
C PRO A 21 8.34 1.12 5.51
N MET A 22 7.84 2.25 5.02
CA MET A 22 6.78 3.01 5.71
C MET A 22 5.49 2.20 5.80
N LEU A 23 5.13 1.50 4.71
CA LEU A 23 3.95 0.62 4.70
C LEU A 23 4.15 -0.59 5.60
N ASN A 24 5.31 -1.23 5.53
CA ASN A 24 5.62 -2.39 6.36
C ASN A 24 5.57 -2.04 7.85
N ALA A 25 5.97 -0.82 8.21
CA ALA A 25 5.96 -0.35 9.60
C ALA A 25 4.55 -0.15 10.17
N LEU A 26 3.50 -0.20 9.34
CA LEU A 26 2.12 -0.12 9.82
C LEU A 26 1.68 -1.38 10.56
N MET A 27 2.37 -2.50 10.37
CA MET A 27 2.11 -3.71 11.15
C MET A 27 2.35 -3.42 12.62
N GLY A 28 1.34 -3.73 13.44
CA GLY A 28 1.39 -3.46 14.89
C GLY A 28 0.91 -2.07 15.27
N LYS A 29 0.81 -1.13 14.32
CA LYS A 29 0.30 0.23 14.57
C LYS A 29 -1.18 0.37 14.24
N VAL A 30 -1.66 -0.39 13.25
CA VAL A 30 -3.08 -0.41 12.86
C VAL A 30 -3.66 -1.75 13.28
N PRO A 31 -4.52 -1.79 14.32
CA PRO A 31 -5.00 -3.05 14.89
C PRO A 31 -5.72 -3.97 13.91
N SER A 32 -6.44 -3.41 12.92
CA SER A 32 -7.18 -4.22 11.95
C SER A 32 -6.30 -4.84 10.87
N LEU A 33 -5.07 -4.37 10.70
CA LEU A 33 -4.14 -4.86 9.68
C LEU A 33 -3.54 -6.20 10.11
N ARG A 34 -3.83 -7.26 9.35
CA ARG A 34 -3.36 -8.62 9.67
C ARG A 34 -2.03 -8.94 9.02
N SER A 35 -1.81 -8.47 7.80
CA SER A 35 -0.52 -8.64 7.12
C SER A 35 -0.30 -7.51 6.14
N MET A 36 0.96 -7.24 5.88
CA MET A 36 1.39 -6.26 4.88
C MET A 36 2.57 -6.85 4.13
N GLU A 37 2.42 -6.96 2.82
CA GLU A 37 3.51 -7.37 1.93
C GLU A 37 3.75 -6.24 0.93
N THR A 38 5.00 -5.92 0.68
CA THR A 38 5.38 -4.95 -0.34
C THR A 38 6.37 -5.56 -1.29
N GLY A 39 6.32 -5.14 -2.55
CA GLY A 39 7.26 -5.58 -3.57
C GLY A 39 7.58 -4.43 -4.50
N ILE A 40 8.79 -4.43 -5.03
CA ILE A 40 9.25 -3.40 -5.97
C ILE A 40 9.49 -4.07 -7.32
N ASP A 41 8.96 -3.47 -8.38
CA ASP A 41 9.08 -4.00 -9.72
C ASP A 41 10.54 -4.07 -10.17
N PHE A 42 10.92 -5.16 -10.85
CA PHE A 42 12.27 -5.30 -11.40
C PHE A 42 12.32 -5.31 -12.92
N MET A 43 11.18 -5.42 -13.59
CA MET A 43 11.14 -5.55 -15.06
C MET A 43 11.22 -4.21 -15.79
N ASP A 44 10.69 -3.15 -15.20
CA ASP A 44 10.64 -1.81 -15.78
C ASP A 44 10.00 -1.80 -17.19
N SER A 45 8.99 -2.65 -17.38
CA SER A 45 8.25 -2.70 -18.65
C SER A 45 7.40 -1.44 -18.83
N VAL A 46 6.95 -1.20 -20.06
CA VAL A 46 6.15 0.00 -20.39
C VAL A 46 4.90 0.13 -19.53
N ARG A 47 4.27 -0.99 -19.20
CA ARG A 47 3.04 -1.00 -18.37
C ARG A 47 3.29 -1.22 -16.89
N ALA A 48 4.53 -1.35 -16.45
CA ALA A 48 4.84 -1.66 -15.04
C ALA A 48 4.59 -0.45 -14.15
N TYR A 49 3.99 -0.70 -12.98
CA TYR A 49 4.03 0.22 -11.86
C TYR A 49 5.31 -0.02 -11.08
N HIS A 50 5.65 0.88 -10.16
CA HIS A 50 6.92 0.81 -9.46
C HIS A 50 6.91 -0.16 -8.29
N MET A 51 5.75 -0.28 -7.59
CA MET A 51 5.65 -1.15 -6.42
C MET A 51 4.22 -1.64 -6.22
N VAL A 52 4.11 -2.70 -5.43
CA VAL A 52 2.84 -3.24 -4.99
C VAL A 52 2.80 -3.31 -3.46
N LEU A 53 1.63 -3.08 -2.88
CA LEU A 53 1.34 -3.47 -1.51
C LEU A 53 0.19 -4.47 -1.52
N ILE A 54 0.25 -5.45 -0.62
CA ILE A 54 -0.81 -6.42 -0.41
C ILE A 54 -1.08 -6.46 1.09
N ALA A 55 -2.23 -5.95 1.49
CA ALA A 55 -2.64 -5.91 2.89
C ALA A 55 -3.85 -6.82 3.11
N THR A 56 -3.92 -7.48 4.26
CA THR A 56 -5.04 -8.34 4.58
C THR A 56 -5.75 -7.88 5.85
N PHE A 57 -7.06 -8.11 5.88
CA PHE A 57 -7.96 -7.75 6.97
C PHE A 57 -8.96 -8.87 7.19
N ASP A 58 -9.52 -8.97 8.41
CA ASP A 58 -10.53 -10.00 8.70
C ASP A 58 -11.82 -9.77 7.90
N ASP A 59 -12.20 -8.50 7.73
CA ASP A 59 -13.45 -8.10 7.09
C ASP A 59 -13.33 -6.70 6.48
N ARG A 60 -14.41 -6.25 5.83
CA ARG A 60 -14.46 -4.94 5.18
C ARG A 60 -14.37 -3.80 6.19
N ALA A 61 -14.93 -3.99 7.39
CA ALA A 61 -14.84 -2.98 8.45
C ALA A 61 -13.38 -2.75 8.85
N GLY A 62 -12.56 -3.80 8.86
CA GLY A 62 -11.13 -3.69 9.13
C GLY A 62 -10.39 -2.87 8.08
N LEU A 63 -10.74 -3.04 6.81
CA LEU A 63 -10.19 -2.23 5.73
C LEU A 63 -10.59 -0.76 5.88
N ASP A 64 -11.85 -0.49 6.21
CA ASP A 64 -12.33 0.88 6.41
C ASP A 64 -11.61 1.56 7.59
N GLU A 65 -11.38 0.83 8.67
CA GLU A 65 -10.61 1.34 9.82
C GLU A 65 -9.19 1.72 9.40
N TYR A 66 -8.52 0.84 8.64
CA TYR A 66 -7.19 1.08 8.11
C TYR A 66 -7.15 2.33 7.23
N ALA A 67 -8.14 2.48 6.34
CA ALA A 67 -8.16 3.57 5.36
C ALA A 67 -8.11 4.96 6.01
N THR A 68 -8.70 5.11 7.19
CA THR A 68 -8.79 6.39 7.90
C THR A 68 -7.94 6.45 9.17
N HIS A 69 -7.19 5.39 9.47
CA HIS A 69 -6.37 5.36 10.68
C HIS A 69 -5.26 6.42 10.60
N PRO A 70 -5.01 7.17 11.70
CA PRO A 70 -4.00 8.24 11.70
C PRO A 70 -2.61 7.80 11.25
N GLU A 71 -2.17 6.61 11.62
CA GLU A 71 -0.86 6.10 11.21
C GLU A 71 -0.80 5.85 9.70
N HIS A 72 -1.87 5.32 9.12
CA HIS A 72 -1.96 5.15 7.67
C HIS A 72 -2.06 6.50 6.95
N MET A 73 -2.80 7.45 7.52
CA MET A 73 -2.96 8.77 6.91
C MET A 73 -1.64 9.50 6.77
N LYS A 74 -0.71 9.35 7.72
CA LYS A 74 0.64 9.93 7.62
C LYS A 74 1.41 9.37 6.43
N VAL A 75 1.37 8.05 6.24
CA VAL A 75 2.02 7.38 5.11
C VAL A 75 1.37 7.80 3.80
N LYS A 76 0.04 7.83 3.77
CA LYS A 76 -0.75 8.23 2.61
C LYS A 76 -0.42 9.65 2.16
N GLU A 77 -0.23 10.57 3.10
CA GLU A 77 0.16 11.95 2.80
C GLU A 77 1.50 12.00 2.06
N TYR A 78 2.48 11.24 2.53
CA TYR A 78 3.78 11.16 1.87
C TYR A 78 3.64 10.56 0.46
N ILE A 79 2.92 9.44 0.35
CA ILE A 79 2.71 8.77 -0.94
C ILE A 79 2.09 9.75 -1.94
N HIS A 80 1.03 10.46 -1.54
CA HIS A 80 0.35 11.41 -2.42
C HIS A 80 1.27 12.54 -2.88
N SER A 81 2.23 12.95 -2.05
CA SER A 81 3.16 14.04 -2.40
C SER A 81 4.08 13.68 -3.57
N VAL A 82 4.31 12.39 -3.81
CA VAL A 82 5.23 11.89 -4.85
C VAL A 82 4.54 11.02 -5.91
N LEU A 83 3.23 10.79 -5.75
CA LEU A 83 2.47 9.87 -6.58
C LEU A 83 2.23 10.43 -7.99
N GLU A 84 2.45 9.59 -9.00
CA GLU A 84 2.02 9.85 -10.37
C GLU A 84 0.66 9.20 -10.64
N SER A 85 0.52 7.92 -10.28
CA SER A 85 -0.73 7.19 -10.43
C SER A 85 -0.76 5.95 -9.54
N SER A 86 -1.96 5.46 -9.26
CA SER A 86 -2.16 4.21 -8.54
C SER A 86 -3.39 3.48 -9.05
N VAL A 87 -3.39 2.17 -8.87
CA VAL A 87 -4.54 1.30 -9.15
C VAL A 87 -4.72 0.35 -7.99
N SER A 88 -5.95 -0.09 -7.76
CA SER A 88 -6.24 -1.00 -6.66
C SER A 88 -7.28 -2.03 -7.03
N VAL A 89 -7.21 -3.18 -6.34
CA VAL A 89 -8.24 -4.22 -6.36
C VAL A 89 -8.41 -4.70 -4.93
N ASP A 90 -9.64 -4.68 -4.46
CA ASP A 90 -10.01 -5.19 -3.14
C ASP A 90 -10.96 -6.39 -3.33
N PHE A 91 -10.64 -7.52 -2.72
CA PHE A 91 -11.45 -8.72 -2.92
C PHE A 91 -11.49 -9.59 -1.66
N GLU A 92 -12.54 -10.40 -1.60
CA GLU A 92 -12.69 -11.40 -0.53
C GLU A 92 -12.02 -12.71 -0.96
N CYS A 93 -11.31 -13.31 -0.02
CA CYS A 93 -10.58 -14.55 -0.29
C CYS A 93 -10.80 -15.61 0.78
#